data_4041652b78e1b19170103f9a89dbd08f
#
_entry.id   4041652b78e1b19170103f9a89dbd08f
#
_cell.length_a   1.000
_cell.length_b   1.000
_cell.length_c   1.000
_cell.angle_alpha   90.00
_cell.angle_beta   90.00
_cell.angle_gamma   90.00
#
_symmetry.space_group_name_H-M   'P 1'
#
loop_
_entity.id
_entity.type
_entity.pdbx_description
1 polymer ?
#
loop_
_entity_poly.entity_id
_entity_poly.type
_entity_poly.pdbx_seq_one_letter_code
_entity_poly.pdbx_strand_id
1 'polypeptide(L)'
;MFDLDPRLANDTLPMGDFALCRLLLMNDRQYAWFILVPRREAVSELFQLDAADQQLLWQETTALAEVLKDTFGADKMNVATLGNMVNQLHMHVIVRRKDDPAWP
;
A
#
# COMPACT_ATOMS: atom_id res chain seq x y z
N MET A 1 -7.46 -19.25 -4.36
CA MET A 1 -6.07 -18.80 -4.55
C MET A 1 -6.04 -17.29 -4.71
N PHE A 2 -5.11 -16.63 -4.05
CA PHE A 2 -4.97 -15.18 -4.19
C PHE A 2 -4.44 -14.82 -5.57
N ASP A 3 -5.15 -13.94 -6.27
CA ASP A 3 -4.72 -13.36 -7.54
C ASP A 3 -4.74 -11.84 -7.41
N LEU A 4 -3.64 -11.19 -7.79
CA LEU A 4 -3.55 -9.74 -7.79
C LEU A 4 -4.46 -9.17 -8.89
N ASP A 5 -5.24 -8.13 -8.55
CA ASP A 5 -6.07 -7.43 -9.52
C ASP A 5 -5.22 -7.00 -10.73
N PRO A 6 -5.67 -7.25 -11.96
CA PRO A 6 -4.91 -6.92 -13.17
C PRO A 6 -4.53 -5.44 -13.29
N ARG A 7 -5.35 -4.52 -12.79
CA ARG A 7 -5.04 -3.08 -12.81
C ARG A 7 -3.87 -2.75 -11.89
N LEU A 8 -3.85 -3.36 -10.69
CA LEU A 8 -2.71 -3.19 -9.77
C LEU A 8 -1.45 -3.81 -10.37
N ALA A 9 -1.56 -5.00 -10.95
CA ALA A 9 -0.42 -5.65 -11.59
C ALA A 9 0.14 -4.82 -12.74
N ASN A 10 -0.73 -4.20 -13.53
CA ASN A 10 -0.33 -3.40 -14.70
C ASN A 10 0.34 -2.08 -14.31
N ASP A 11 -0.13 -1.46 -13.23
CA ASP A 11 0.30 -0.10 -12.83
C ASP A 11 1.49 -0.10 -11.87
N THR A 12 1.95 -1.26 -11.43
CA THR A 12 2.97 -1.37 -10.38
C THR A 12 4.10 -2.33 -10.77
N LEU A 13 5.18 -2.25 -9.97
CA LEU A 13 6.29 -3.20 -9.99
C LEU A 13 6.23 -4.04 -8.71
N PRO A 14 6.31 -5.38 -8.80
CA PRO A 14 6.32 -6.21 -7.60
C PRO A 14 7.65 -6.08 -6.87
N MET A 15 7.58 -5.89 -5.55
CA MET A 15 8.76 -5.67 -4.70
C MET A 15 9.00 -6.83 -3.73
N GLY A 16 8.08 -7.79 -3.62
CA GLY A 16 8.18 -8.92 -2.72
C GLY A 16 6.96 -9.05 -1.82
N ASP A 17 7.02 -10.02 -0.92
CA ASP A 17 5.91 -10.33 -0.01
C ASP A 17 6.36 -10.22 1.45
N PHE A 18 5.51 -9.61 2.28
CA PHE A 18 5.57 -9.69 3.73
C PHE A 18 4.73 -10.89 4.21
N ALA A 19 4.55 -11.02 5.53
CA ALA A 19 3.77 -12.12 6.08
C ALA A 19 2.34 -12.16 5.55
N LEU A 20 1.69 -11.01 5.44
CA LEU A 20 0.35 -10.89 4.90
C LEU A 20 0.34 -10.28 3.49
N CYS A 21 0.99 -9.15 3.30
CA CYS A 21 0.81 -8.33 2.12
C CYS A 21 1.89 -8.53 1.07
N ARG A 22 1.46 -8.43 -0.19
CA ARG A 22 2.38 -8.18 -1.31
C ARG A 22 2.69 -6.71 -1.37
N LEU A 23 3.98 -6.40 -1.49
CA LEU A 23 4.47 -5.03 -1.63
C LEU A 23 4.63 -4.69 -3.11
N LEU A 24 4.00 -3.60 -3.52
CA LEU A 24 4.06 -3.08 -4.89
C LEU A 24 4.62 -1.66 -4.86
N LEU A 25 5.37 -1.31 -5.89
CA LEU A 25 5.80 0.07 -6.14
C LEU A 25 4.98 0.63 -7.30
N MET A 26 4.23 1.69 -7.05
CA MET A 26 3.48 2.37 -8.11
C MET A 26 4.46 2.96 -9.13
N ASN A 27 4.17 2.75 -10.40
CA ASN A 27 4.96 3.29 -11.50
C ASN A 27 4.64 4.77 -11.71
N ASP A 28 5.14 5.62 -10.80
CA ASP A 28 4.92 7.07 -10.81
C ASP A 28 6.24 7.76 -10.49
N ARG A 29 6.63 8.73 -11.33
CA ARG A 29 7.91 9.45 -11.18
C ARG A 29 7.88 10.52 -10.10
N GLN A 30 6.70 11.03 -9.76
CA GLN A 30 6.55 12.19 -8.89
C GLN A 30 6.54 11.84 -7.41
N TYR A 31 6.21 10.58 -7.11
CA TYR A 31 6.05 10.11 -5.73
C TYR A 31 6.74 8.79 -5.51
N ALA A 32 7.38 8.61 -4.37
CA ALA A 32 7.68 7.30 -3.81
C ALA A 32 6.38 6.78 -3.22
N TRP A 33 5.68 5.94 -3.96
CA TRP A 33 4.32 5.51 -3.68
C TRP A 33 4.27 3.99 -3.70
N PHE A 34 4.02 3.41 -2.53
CA PHE A 34 3.96 1.96 -2.36
C PHE A 34 2.54 1.54 -2.06
N ILE A 35 2.24 0.29 -2.39
CA ILE A 35 0.93 -0.31 -2.15
C ILE A 35 1.12 -1.66 -1.48
N LEU A 36 0.33 -1.91 -0.43
CA LEU A 36 0.27 -3.19 0.26
C LEU A 36 -1.05 -3.87 -0.06
N VAL A 37 -0.98 -5.10 -0.56
CA VAL A 37 -2.16 -5.89 -0.90
C VAL A 37 -2.19 -7.14 -0.04
N PRO A 38 -3.14 -7.27 0.91
CA PRO A 38 -3.29 -8.50 1.68
C PRO A 38 -3.54 -9.70 0.75
N ARG A 39 -2.74 -10.75 0.90
CA ARG A 39 -2.86 -11.95 0.06
C ARG A 39 -3.97 -12.86 0.57
N ARG A 40 -5.21 -12.39 0.42
CA ARG A 40 -6.43 -13.11 0.78
C ARG A 40 -7.43 -13.01 -0.36
N GLU A 41 -8.17 -14.11 -0.60
CA GLU A 41 -9.16 -14.16 -1.66
C GLU A 41 -10.38 -13.30 -1.33
N ALA A 42 -10.94 -12.66 -2.34
CA ALA A 42 -12.25 -12.01 -2.30
C ALA A 42 -12.41 -11.00 -1.15
N VAL A 43 -11.34 -10.27 -0.83
CA VAL A 43 -11.36 -9.25 0.21
C VAL A 43 -11.33 -7.87 -0.43
N SER A 44 -12.35 -7.06 -0.14
CA SER A 44 -12.45 -5.68 -0.60
C SER A 44 -12.47 -4.68 0.56
N GLU A 45 -12.85 -5.11 1.75
CA GLU A 45 -13.00 -4.25 2.92
C GLU A 45 -12.14 -4.72 4.09
N LEU A 46 -11.69 -3.77 4.89
CA LEU A 46 -10.86 -4.06 6.08
C LEU A 46 -11.55 -5.04 7.02
N PHE A 47 -12.85 -4.87 7.25
CA PHE A 47 -13.60 -5.70 8.19
C PHE A 47 -13.78 -7.15 7.72
N GLN A 48 -13.50 -7.46 6.46
CA GLN A 48 -13.57 -8.83 5.94
C GLN A 48 -12.34 -9.67 6.30
N LEU A 49 -11.25 -9.02 6.68
CA LEU A 49 -10.08 -9.71 7.22
C LEU A 49 -10.40 -10.19 8.63
N ASP A 50 -9.86 -11.35 9.04
CA ASP A 50 -9.96 -11.76 10.43
C ASP A 50 -9.12 -10.84 11.34
N ALA A 51 -9.30 -10.96 12.65
CA ALA A 51 -8.64 -10.06 13.60
C ALA A 51 -7.11 -10.12 13.50
N ALA A 52 -6.55 -11.30 13.32
CA ALA A 52 -5.10 -11.48 13.20
C ALA A 52 -4.57 -10.78 11.92
N ASP A 53 -5.27 -10.93 10.80
CA ASP A 53 -4.89 -10.31 9.54
C ASP A 53 -5.06 -8.79 9.58
N GLN A 54 -6.08 -8.26 10.24
CA GLN A 54 -6.22 -6.82 10.44
C GLN A 54 -5.02 -6.26 11.20
N GLN A 55 -4.58 -6.97 12.25
CA GLN A 55 -3.42 -6.57 13.03
C GLN A 55 -2.13 -6.63 12.20
N LEU A 56 -1.94 -7.68 11.42
CA LEU A 56 -0.79 -7.80 10.53
C LEU A 56 -0.76 -6.69 9.49
N LEU A 57 -1.90 -6.35 8.90
CA LEU A 57 -1.98 -5.25 7.93
C LEU A 57 -1.48 -3.95 8.53
N TRP A 58 -1.93 -3.60 9.74
CA TRP A 58 -1.48 -2.38 10.40
C TRP A 58 -0.01 -2.42 10.79
N GLN A 59 0.49 -3.54 11.25
CA GLN A 59 1.91 -3.72 11.57
C GLN A 59 2.77 -3.55 10.33
N GLU A 60 2.40 -4.17 9.23
CA GLU A 60 3.13 -4.06 7.96
C GLU A 60 3.06 -2.64 7.40
N THR A 61 1.90 -2.00 7.47
CA THR A 61 1.71 -0.63 7.00
C THR A 61 2.55 0.35 7.80
N THR A 62 2.51 0.28 9.12
CA THR A 62 3.24 1.23 9.98
C THR A 62 4.75 1.02 9.91
N ALA A 63 5.21 -0.23 9.84
CA ALA A 63 6.63 -0.54 9.68
C ALA A 63 7.16 -0.01 8.34
N LEU A 64 6.42 -0.22 7.27
CA LEU A 64 6.78 0.30 5.95
C LEU A 64 6.82 1.82 5.95
N ALA A 65 5.80 2.48 6.51
CA ALA A 65 5.72 3.94 6.56
C ALA A 65 6.92 4.55 7.30
N GLU A 66 7.34 3.93 8.41
CA GLU A 66 8.50 4.39 9.18
C GLU A 66 9.79 4.28 8.38
N VAL A 67 10.02 3.15 7.74
CA VAL A 67 11.19 2.93 6.89
C VAL A 67 11.22 3.93 5.73
N LEU A 68 10.10 4.14 5.08
CA LEU A 68 10.02 5.07 3.94
C LEU A 68 10.24 6.52 4.38
N LYS A 69 9.70 6.92 5.52
CA LYS A 69 9.90 8.26 6.06
C LYS A 69 11.39 8.52 6.27
N ASP A 70 12.08 7.59 6.88
CA ASP A 70 13.52 7.72 7.15
C ASP A 70 14.35 7.68 5.87
N THR A 71 14.05 6.73 4.99
CA THR A 71 14.82 6.51 3.76
C THR A 71 14.72 7.69 2.80
N PHE A 72 13.52 8.25 2.64
CA PHE A 72 13.27 9.32 1.67
C PHE A 72 13.25 10.72 2.29
N GLY A 73 13.42 10.85 3.59
CA GLY A 73 13.36 12.14 4.26
C GLY A 73 12.00 12.80 4.09
N ALA A 74 10.91 12.05 4.27
CA ALA A 74 9.57 12.54 4.03
C ALA A 74 9.16 13.62 5.03
N ASP A 75 8.48 14.65 4.56
CA ASP A 75 7.82 15.62 5.43
C ASP A 75 6.58 15.04 6.09
N LYS A 76 5.91 14.13 5.37
CA LYS A 76 4.70 13.46 5.84
C LYS A 76 4.54 12.12 5.14
N MET A 77 3.99 11.13 5.83
CA MET A 77 3.53 9.89 5.21
C MET A 77 2.00 9.94 5.11
N ASN A 78 1.48 9.63 3.91
CA ASN A 78 0.04 9.45 3.73
C ASN A 78 -0.27 7.97 3.59
N VAL A 79 -1.21 7.51 4.38
CA VAL A 79 -1.69 6.13 4.38
C VAL A 79 -3.19 6.17 4.10
N ALA A 80 -3.62 5.44 3.09
CA ALA A 80 -5.03 5.46 2.70
C ALA A 80 -5.45 4.16 2.02
N THR A 81 -6.73 3.78 2.20
CA THR A 81 -7.37 2.74 1.42
C THR A 81 -8.70 3.28 0.92
N LEU A 82 -8.94 3.15 -0.37
CA LEU A 82 -10.13 3.67 -1.04
C LEU A 82 -10.92 2.55 -1.72
N GLY A 83 -10.43 2.05 -2.86
CA GLY A 83 -11.02 0.89 -3.52
C GLY A 83 -12.21 1.19 -4.42
N ASN A 84 -12.45 2.45 -4.77
CA ASN A 84 -13.56 2.81 -5.66
C ASN A 84 -13.34 2.35 -7.09
N MET A 85 -12.09 2.39 -7.56
CA MET A 85 -11.73 1.94 -8.91
C MET A 85 -11.27 0.48 -8.92
N VAL A 86 -10.39 0.12 -8.00
CA VAL A 86 -9.90 -1.26 -7.82
C VAL A 86 -10.47 -1.79 -6.52
N ASN A 87 -11.36 -2.78 -6.63
CA ASN A 87 -12.12 -3.27 -5.49
C ASN A 87 -11.29 -4.12 -4.51
N GLN A 88 -10.26 -4.80 -5.01
CA GLN A 88 -9.38 -5.60 -4.16
C GLN A 88 -8.75 -4.72 -3.08
N LEU A 89 -8.85 -5.14 -1.81
CA LEU A 89 -8.33 -4.36 -0.69
C LEU A 89 -6.85 -4.08 -0.87
N HIS A 90 -6.49 -2.81 -0.83
CA HIS A 90 -5.09 -2.39 -0.91
C HIS A 90 -4.88 -1.10 -0.12
N MET A 91 -3.70 -0.97 0.48
CA MET A 91 -3.32 0.17 1.29
C MET A 91 -2.24 0.97 0.57
N HIS A 92 -2.52 2.25 0.31
CA HIS A 92 -1.52 3.18 -0.22
C HIS A 92 -0.63 3.69 0.90
N VAL A 93 0.67 3.72 0.65
CA VAL A 93 1.66 4.29 1.57
C VAL A 93 2.53 5.21 0.74
N ILE A 94 2.33 6.53 0.90
CA ILE A 94 2.86 7.54 -0.01
C ILE A 94 3.79 8.47 0.75
N VAL A 95 5.01 8.62 0.24
CA VAL A 95 5.97 9.60 0.73
C VAL A 95 5.55 10.98 0.23
N ARG A 96 5.29 11.90 1.16
CA ARG A 96 4.92 13.27 0.82
C ARG A 96 6.01 14.25 1.21
N ARG A 97 6.23 15.22 0.35
CA ARG A 97 7.22 16.27 0.57
C ARG A 97 6.54 17.62 0.31
N LYS A 98 6.95 18.64 1.06
CA LYS A 98 6.37 19.99 0.92
C LYS A 98 6.55 20.59 -0.48
N ASP A 99 7.54 20.09 -1.21
CA ASP A 99 7.81 20.50 -2.59
C ASP A 99 7.17 19.60 -3.64
N ASP A 100 6.33 18.62 -3.25
CA ASP A 100 5.67 17.77 -4.25
C ASP A 100 4.54 18.52 -4.97
N PRO A 101 4.17 18.07 -6.20
CA PRO A 101 3.21 18.81 -7.05
C PRO A 101 1.82 18.96 -6.46
N ALA A 102 1.43 18.12 -5.52
CA ALA A 102 0.09 18.09 -4.95
C ALA A 102 0.02 18.59 -3.50
N TRP A 103 1.13 19.07 -2.93
CA TRP A 103 1.14 19.56 -1.55
C TRP A 103 0.19 20.76 -1.39
N PRO A 104 -0.61 20.84 -0.35
CA PRO A 104 -0.70 19.99 0.83
C PRO A 104 -1.35 18.64 0.67
#